data_8ee958e55dc26fa77a940ffdd2436d0d
#
_entry.id   8ee958e55dc26fa77a940ffdd2436d0d
#
_cell.length_a   1.000
_cell.length_b   1.000
_cell.length_c   1.000
_cell.angle_alpha   90.00
_cell.angle_beta   90.00
_cell.angle_gamma   90.00
#
_symmetry.space_group_name_H-M   'P 1'
#
loop_
_entity.id
_entity.type
_entity.pdbx_description
1 polymer ?
#
loop_
_entity_poly.entity_id
_entity_poly.type
_entity_poly.pdbx_seq_one_letter_code
_entity_poly.pdbx_strand_id
1 'polypeptide(L)'
;AECGAGVDLTAGCDVLAKWDRTNSVDSKGAVLFETLMANLPRPLNVDYRFNPALWRVPFDPENPIETPSGIIVGKPVLQALAKSVTQLTSLGIALDTRYGDVHGGMVGDTFYALPGGRFLFHAIRPLPNGSAGYTGPIVYGNSFIQLVDVTPEGPKTKFVMAYSQGTDPDSAHLNDQFPLYANNEWLDLPFSEAEITAAPGYKTLRISE
;
A
#
# COMPACT_ATOMS: atom_id res chain seq x y z
N ALA A 1 -23.00 16.75 10.93
CA ALA A 1 -22.85 17.31 9.60
C ALA A 1 -23.89 16.67 8.69
N GLU A 2 -24.92 17.40 8.33
CA GLU A 2 -25.96 16.94 7.40
C GLU A 2 -25.32 16.77 6.01
N CYS A 3 -25.05 15.53 5.66
CA CYS A 3 -24.91 15.17 4.26
C CYS A 3 -26.28 14.86 3.70
N GLY A 4 -26.71 15.63 2.71
CA GLY A 4 -27.99 15.46 2.02
C GLY A 4 -28.16 14.14 1.25
N ALA A 5 -27.67 13.03 1.79
CA ALA A 5 -27.71 11.70 1.21
C ALA A 5 -28.49 10.68 2.08
N GLY A 6 -29.11 11.11 3.18
CA GLY A 6 -29.88 10.20 4.04
C GLY A 6 -29.05 9.15 4.80
N VAL A 7 -27.73 9.25 4.77
CA VAL A 7 -26.80 8.35 5.48
C VAL A 7 -26.22 9.10 6.67
N ASP A 8 -26.28 8.49 7.85
CA ASP A 8 -25.58 9.01 9.02
C ASP A 8 -24.06 8.85 8.85
N LEU A 9 -23.36 9.97 8.76
CA LEU A 9 -21.89 10.01 8.60
C LEU A 9 -21.15 10.13 9.91
N THR A 10 -21.82 10.22 11.04
CA THR A 10 -21.18 10.42 12.35
C THR A 10 -20.13 9.34 12.60
N ALA A 11 -20.50 8.08 12.44
CA ALA A 11 -19.58 6.96 12.64
C ALA A 11 -18.37 7.00 11.69
N GLY A 12 -18.57 7.35 10.42
CA GLY A 12 -17.46 7.50 9.46
C GLY A 12 -16.53 8.65 9.80
N CYS A 13 -17.07 9.79 10.23
CA CYS A 13 -16.29 10.93 10.69
C CYS A 13 -15.48 10.60 11.94
N ASP A 14 -16.08 9.88 12.90
CA ASP A 14 -15.44 9.47 14.15
C ASP A 14 -14.26 8.52 13.88
N VAL A 15 -14.42 7.58 12.95
CA VAL A 15 -13.34 6.67 12.55
C VAL A 15 -12.19 7.46 11.90
N LEU A 16 -12.50 8.36 10.95
CA LEU A 16 -11.45 9.16 10.29
C LEU A 16 -10.78 10.14 11.25
N ALA A 17 -11.49 10.66 12.24
CA ALA A 17 -10.91 11.55 13.25
C ALA A 17 -9.91 10.84 14.17
N LYS A 18 -10.11 9.55 14.41
CA LYS A 18 -9.25 8.70 15.26
C LYS A 18 -8.16 7.99 14.47
N TRP A 19 -8.22 8.03 13.14
CA TRP A 19 -7.25 7.34 12.28
C TRP A 19 -5.84 7.92 12.45
N ASP A 20 -4.86 7.03 12.58
CA ASP A 20 -3.44 7.35 12.72
C ASP A 20 -2.76 7.90 11.45
N ARG A 21 -3.52 7.99 10.34
CA ARG A 21 -3.07 8.44 9.00
C ARG A 21 -1.98 7.56 8.40
N THR A 22 -1.92 6.31 8.81
CA THR A 22 -1.03 5.32 8.22
C THR A 22 -1.82 4.23 7.49
N ASN A 23 -1.13 3.49 6.62
CA ASN A 23 -1.63 2.27 5.99
C ASN A 23 -0.84 1.07 6.54
N SER A 24 -0.56 1.07 7.84
CA SER A 24 -0.01 -0.09 8.54
C SER A 24 -1.07 -1.18 8.67
N VAL A 25 -0.65 -2.42 8.86
CA VAL A 25 -1.59 -3.56 9.01
C VAL A 25 -2.56 -3.40 10.17
N ASP A 26 -2.17 -2.68 11.22
CA ASP A 26 -2.98 -2.46 12.41
C ASP A 26 -3.82 -1.17 12.35
N SER A 27 -3.65 -0.36 11.31
CA SER A 27 -4.33 0.92 11.17
C SER A 27 -5.84 0.73 11.06
N LYS A 28 -6.58 1.49 11.85
CA LYS A 28 -8.05 1.58 11.82
C LYS A 28 -8.47 2.92 11.22
N GLY A 29 -9.27 2.85 10.15
CA GLY A 29 -9.64 4.03 9.36
C GLY A 29 -9.00 4.10 7.98
N ALA A 30 -7.88 3.41 7.76
CA ALA A 30 -7.23 3.33 6.45
C ALA A 30 -8.17 2.75 5.38
N VAL A 31 -8.94 1.69 5.69
CA VAL A 31 -9.92 1.10 4.77
C VAL A 31 -10.96 2.12 4.34
N LEU A 32 -11.53 2.85 5.30
CA LEU A 32 -12.52 3.89 5.01
C LEU A 32 -11.91 5.05 4.22
N PHE A 33 -10.69 5.48 4.57
CA PHE A 33 -9.98 6.54 3.86
C PHE A 33 -9.67 6.17 2.41
N GLU A 34 -9.13 4.99 2.16
CA GLU A 34 -8.83 4.50 0.80
C GLU A 34 -10.12 4.40 -0.04
N THR A 35 -11.22 3.94 0.58
CA THR A 35 -12.53 3.87 -0.08
C THR A 35 -13.06 5.26 -0.39
N LEU A 36 -12.91 6.22 0.54
CA LEU A 36 -13.25 7.63 0.33
C LEU A 36 -12.46 8.21 -0.85
N MET A 37 -11.14 8.02 -0.87
CA MET A 37 -10.29 8.50 -1.97
C MET A 37 -10.68 7.90 -3.33
N ALA A 38 -11.06 6.63 -3.34
CA ALA A 38 -11.53 5.95 -4.55
C ALA A 38 -12.88 6.49 -5.07
N ASN A 39 -13.72 7.01 -4.17
CA ASN A 39 -15.05 7.55 -4.49
C ASN A 39 -15.05 9.07 -4.72
N LEU A 40 -13.93 9.76 -4.53
CA LEU A 40 -13.83 11.19 -4.84
C LEU A 40 -14.09 11.48 -6.33
N PRO A 41 -14.71 12.59 -6.67
CA PRO A 41 -14.96 12.96 -8.06
C PRO A 41 -13.66 13.12 -8.85
N ARG A 42 -13.63 12.50 -10.03
CA ARG A 42 -12.50 12.53 -10.98
C ARG A 42 -12.97 13.17 -12.28
N PRO A 43 -13.00 14.51 -12.37
CA PRO A 43 -13.38 15.15 -13.60
C PRO A 43 -12.38 14.79 -14.71
N LEU A 44 -12.91 14.41 -15.88
CA LEU A 44 -12.12 14.11 -17.09
C LEU A 44 -11.03 13.04 -16.91
N ASN A 45 -11.25 12.05 -16.01
CA ASN A 45 -10.26 11.04 -15.65
C ASN A 45 -8.97 11.58 -14.99
N VAL A 46 -8.96 12.82 -14.54
CA VAL A 46 -7.85 13.39 -13.77
C VAL A 46 -7.84 12.75 -12.37
N ASP A 47 -6.68 12.34 -11.92
CA ASP A 47 -6.49 11.85 -10.56
C ASP A 47 -6.95 12.93 -9.55
N TYR A 48 -7.63 12.51 -8.47
CA TYR A 48 -8.16 13.44 -7.47
C TYR A 48 -7.07 14.34 -6.86
N ARG A 49 -5.83 13.89 -6.81
CA ARG A 49 -4.68 14.68 -6.30
C ARG A 49 -4.44 15.95 -7.11
N PHE A 50 -4.75 15.90 -8.39
CA PHE A 50 -4.59 17.03 -9.30
C PHE A 50 -5.89 17.82 -9.53
N ASN A 51 -6.97 17.48 -8.82
CA ASN A 51 -8.20 18.26 -8.88
C ASN A 51 -8.14 19.42 -7.87
N PRO A 52 -7.86 20.66 -8.31
CA PRO A 52 -7.66 21.80 -7.40
C PRO A 52 -8.89 22.11 -6.56
N ALA A 53 -10.09 21.75 -7.02
CA ALA A 53 -11.33 21.98 -6.30
C ALA A 53 -11.48 21.14 -5.02
N LEU A 54 -10.64 20.13 -4.80
CA LEU A 54 -10.66 19.27 -3.62
C LEU A 54 -9.70 19.72 -2.52
N TRP A 55 -8.78 20.63 -2.80
CA TRP A 55 -7.68 20.96 -1.90
C TRP A 55 -7.64 22.43 -1.54
N ARG A 56 -7.34 22.75 -0.30
CA ARG A 56 -7.06 24.14 0.15
C ARG A 56 -5.75 24.64 -0.44
N VAL A 57 -4.76 23.76 -0.52
CA VAL A 57 -3.51 23.96 -1.21
C VAL A 57 -3.48 22.96 -2.35
N PRO A 58 -3.69 23.37 -3.60
CA PRO A 58 -3.61 22.50 -4.77
C PRO A 58 -2.21 21.93 -4.97
N PHE A 59 -2.08 20.90 -5.79
CA PHE A 59 -0.77 20.36 -6.14
C PHE A 59 0.11 21.42 -6.81
N ASP A 60 1.33 21.53 -6.29
CA ASP A 60 2.38 22.38 -6.81
C ASP A 60 3.60 21.52 -7.18
N PRO A 61 4.02 21.47 -8.46
CA PRO A 61 5.17 20.69 -8.88
C PRO A 61 6.50 21.18 -8.29
N GLU A 62 6.57 22.44 -7.85
CA GLU A 62 7.77 22.99 -7.20
C GLU A 62 7.83 22.62 -5.72
N ASN A 63 6.70 22.17 -5.12
CA ASN A 63 6.63 21.70 -3.75
C ASN A 63 5.79 20.41 -3.64
N PRO A 64 6.22 19.30 -4.25
CA PRO A 64 5.42 18.09 -4.35
C PRO A 64 5.30 17.32 -3.02
N ILE A 65 6.17 17.61 -2.04
CA ILE A 65 6.16 16.94 -0.73
C ILE A 65 5.00 17.44 0.14
N GLU A 66 4.77 18.76 0.14
CA GLU A 66 3.76 19.38 1.00
C GLU A 66 2.41 19.56 0.29
N THR A 67 2.34 19.28 -0.99
CA THR A 67 1.14 19.50 -1.79
C THR A 67 0.72 18.27 -2.60
N PRO A 68 -0.59 18.09 -2.82
CA PRO A 68 -1.71 18.89 -2.32
C PRO A 68 -1.98 18.67 -0.84
N SER A 69 -2.57 19.64 -0.15
CA SER A 69 -2.91 19.49 1.27
C SER A 69 -4.24 20.14 1.66
N GLY A 70 -4.81 19.69 2.78
CA GLY A 70 -6.03 20.24 3.33
C GLY A 70 -7.27 20.00 2.47
N ILE A 71 -7.79 18.77 2.47
CA ILE A 71 -9.03 18.46 1.74
C ILE A 71 -10.17 19.39 2.14
N ILE A 72 -10.89 19.94 1.13
CA ILE A 72 -12.04 20.81 1.35
C ILE A 72 -13.26 19.93 1.65
N VAL A 73 -13.71 19.96 2.89
CA VAL A 73 -14.90 19.21 3.33
C VAL A 73 -16.15 19.93 2.83
N GLY A 74 -16.55 19.63 1.62
CA GLY A 74 -17.74 20.14 0.96
C GLY A 74 -18.64 19.01 0.47
N LYS A 75 -19.75 19.35 -0.18
CA LYS A 75 -20.75 18.40 -0.68
C LYS A 75 -20.13 17.22 -1.46
N PRO A 76 -19.15 17.38 -2.36
CA PRO A 76 -18.56 16.25 -3.09
C PRO A 76 -17.86 15.24 -2.18
N VAL A 77 -17.10 15.72 -1.19
CA VAL A 77 -16.36 14.86 -0.26
C VAL A 77 -17.34 14.14 0.67
N LEU A 78 -18.36 14.83 1.14
CA LEU A 78 -19.38 14.23 2.00
C LEU A 78 -20.22 13.17 1.24
N GLN A 79 -20.52 13.39 -0.02
CA GLN A 79 -21.17 12.38 -0.88
C GLN A 79 -20.27 11.16 -1.11
N ALA A 80 -18.97 11.38 -1.34
CA ALA A 80 -18.00 10.31 -1.47
C ALA A 80 -17.87 9.50 -0.16
N LEU A 81 -17.88 10.17 1.00
CA LEU A 81 -17.89 9.48 2.30
C LEU A 81 -19.17 8.66 2.50
N ALA A 82 -20.35 9.23 2.19
CA ALA A 82 -21.62 8.50 2.28
C ALA A 82 -21.61 7.23 1.40
N LYS A 83 -21.13 7.36 0.16
CA LYS A 83 -20.98 6.24 -0.74
C LYS A 83 -20.02 5.18 -0.17
N SER A 84 -18.91 5.62 0.44
CA SER A 84 -17.91 4.71 1.03
C SER A 84 -18.47 3.97 2.25
N VAL A 85 -19.19 4.64 3.13
CA VAL A 85 -19.87 4.02 4.27
C VAL A 85 -20.86 2.97 3.77
N THR A 86 -21.71 3.31 2.81
CA THR A 86 -22.67 2.38 2.22
C THR A 86 -21.99 1.18 1.59
N GLN A 87 -20.90 1.41 0.82
CA GLN A 87 -20.14 0.37 0.16
C GLN A 87 -19.54 -0.62 1.17
N LEU A 88 -18.83 -0.14 2.19
CA LEU A 88 -18.22 -0.99 3.20
C LEU A 88 -19.27 -1.77 4.00
N THR A 89 -20.35 -1.10 4.41
CA THR A 89 -21.45 -1.75 5.13
C THR A 89 -22.10 -2.86 4.29
N SER A 90 -22.31 -2.63 2.99
CA SER A 90 -22.89 -3.64 2.09
C SER A 90 -22.00 -4.86 1.90
N LEU A 91 -20.69 -4.71 2.09
CA LEU A 91 -19.68 -5.78 2.04
C LEU A 91 -19.50 -6.48 3.41
N GLY A 92 -20.21 -6.04 4.45
CA GLY A 92 -20.02 -6.54 5.81
C GLY A 92 -18.70 -6.12 6.46
N ILE A 93 -18.05 -5.06 5.94
CA ILE A 93 -16.78 -4.53 6.44
C ILE A 93 -17.09 -3.40 7.42
N ALA A 94 -16.64 -3.54 8.67
CA ALA A 94 -16.77 -2.48 9.66
C ALA A 94 -15.92 -1.26 9.26
N LEU A 95 -16.40 -0.04 9.59
CA LEU A 95 -15.70 1.20 9.19
C LEU A 95 -14.34 1.33 9.86
N ASP A 96 -14.15 0.73 11.04
CA ASP A 96 -12.91 0.68 11.80
C ASP A 96 -12.16 -0.66 11.66
N THR A 97 -12.44 -1.42 10.62
CA THR A 97 -11.70 -2.65 10.30
C THR A 97 -10.20 -2.35 10.20
N ARG A 98 -9.37 -3.23 10.78
CA ARG A 98 -7.92 -3.14 10.62
C ARG A 98 -7.55 -3.28 9.14
N TYR A 99 -6.61 -2.49 8.69
CA TYR A 99 -6.21 -2.48 7.27
C TYR A 99 -5.74 -3.86 6.80
N GLY A 100 -4.92 -4.55 7.59
CA GLY A 100 -4.41 -5.87 7.29
C GLY A 100 -5.46 -6.99 7.29
N ASP A 101 -6.67 -6.76 7.81
CA ASP A 101 -7.74 -7.76 7.75
C ASP A 101 -8.37 -7.86 6.34
N VAL A 102 -8.19 -6.83 5.52
CA VAL A 102 -8.76 -6.75 4.17
C VAL A 102 -7.71 -6.46 3.08
N HIS A 103 -6.50 -6.06 3.48
CA HIS A 103 -5.41 -5.73 2.57
C HIS A 103 -4.26 -6.72 2.75
N GLY A 104 -4.11 -7.63 1.82
CA GLY A 104 -3.11 -8.68 1.92
C GLY A 104 -3.03 -9.54 0.67
N GLY A 105 -2.15 -10.52 0.68
CA GLY A 105 -1.94 -11.47 -0.39
C GLY A 105 -1.97 -12.91 0.10
N MET A 106 -2.27 -13.82 -0.80
CA MET A 106 -2.25 -15.26 -0.55
C MET A 106 -0.95 -15.87 -1.07
N VAL A 107 -0.34 -16.72 -0.26
CA VAL A 107 0.74 -17.61 -0.69
C VAL A 107 0.32 -19.04 -0.31
N GLY A 108 0.00 -19.82 -1.30
CA GLY A 108 -0.73 -21.07 -1.05
C GLY A 108 -2.04 -20.79 -0.30
N ASP A 109 -2.26 -21.45 0.80
CA ASP A 109 -3.45 -21.26 1.66
C ASP A 109 -3.26 -20.24 2.78
N THR A 110 -2.09 -19.60 2.83
CA THR A 110 -1.77 -18.63 3.90
C THR A 110 -2.04 -17.21 3.43
N PHE A 111 -2.87 -16.49 4.20
CA PHE A 111 -3.07 -15.05 4.00
C PHE A 111 -2.01 -14.26 4.76
N TYR A 112 -1.35 -13.35 4.06
CA TYR A 112 -0.40 -12.39 4.62
C TYR A 112 -1.00 -10.98 4.55
N ALA A 113 -1.21 -10.38 5.70
CA ALA A 113 -1.58 -8.97 5.80
C ALA A 113 -0.43 -8.10 5.27
N LEU A 114 -0.73 -7.10 4.47
CA LEU A 114 0.27 -6.23 3.87
C LEU A 114 0.03 -4.77 4.21
N PRO A 115 1.09 -4.02 4.58
CA PRO A 115 1.01 -2.57 4.70
C PRO A 115 1.04 -1.90 3.33
N GLY A 116 0.92 -0.57 3.34
CA GLY A 116 1.02 0.26 2.14
C GLY A 116 -0.32 0.51 1.48
N GLY A 117 -0.37 1.45 0.59
CA GLY A 117 -1.57 1.88 -0.09
C GLY A 117 -1.41 1.89 -1.61
N ARG A 118 -2.48 2.27 -2.27
CA ARG A 118 -2.63 2.20 -3.73
C ARG A 118 -1.54 2.92 -4.53
N PHE A 119 -0.89 3.93 -3.94
CA PHE A 119 0.09 4.78 -4.61
C PHE A 119 1.38 4.92 -3.82
N LEU A 120 1.54 4.15 -2.76
CA LEU A 120 2.71 4.23 -1.91
C LEU A 120 3.80 3.29 -2.41
N PHE A 121 5.03 3.70 -2.24
CA PHE A 121 6.19 2.83 -2.28
C PHE A 121 5.95 1.67 -1.30
N HIS A 122 6.16 0.46 -1.68
CA HIS A 122 5.78 -0.74 -0.92
C HIS A 122 4.31 -1.21 -1.11
N ALA A 123 3.56 -0.59 -1.98
CA ALA A 123 2.18 -1.00 -2.19
C ALA A 123 2.09 -2.16 -3.17
N ILE A 124 1.56 -3.26 -2.72
CA ILE A 124 0.95 -4.25 -3.59
C ILE A 124 -0.48 -3.78 -3.82
N ARG A 125 -0.81 -3.56 -5.08
CA ARG A 125 -2.10 -2.99 -5.45
C ARG A 125 -3.19 -4.06 -5.43
N PRO A 126 -4.24 -3.93 -4.61
CA PRO A 126 -5.41 -4.78 -4.78
C PRO A 126 -6.06 -4.45 -6.12
N LEU A 127 -6.24 -5.44 -6.98
CA LEU A 127 -7.17 -5.29 -8.09
C LEU A 127 -8.58 -5.42 -7.51
N PRO A 128 -9.46 -4.45 -7.78
CA PRO A 128 -10.85 -4.61 -7.42
C PRO A 128 -11.40 -5.81 -8.21
N ASN A 129 -11.85 -6.83 -7.51
CA ASN A 129 -12.66 -7.90 -8.07
C ASN A 129 -14.03 -7.29 -8.41
N GLY A 130 -14.18 -6.80 -9.63
CA GLY A 130 -15.42 -6.13 -10.02
C GLY A 130 -15.68 -4.90 -9.15
N SER A 131 -16.78 -4.81 -8.46
CA SER A 131 -17.17 -3.63 -7.68
C SER A 131 -16.78 -3.66 -6.21
N ALA A 132 -16.12 -4.69 -5.70
CA ALA A 132 -15.98 -4.91 -4.25
C ALA A 132 -14.70 -4.35 -3.60
N GLY A 133 -13.71 -3.91 -4.34
CA GLY A 133 -12.61 -3.04 -3.90
C GLY A 133 -11.54 -3.61 -2.95
N TYR A 134 -11.87 -4.42 -1.95
CA TYR A 134 -10.93 -4.83 -0.90
C TYR A 134 -10.89 -6.34 -0.61
N THR A 135 -11.66 -7.15 -1.31
CA THR A 135 -11.87 -8.56 -0.99
C THR A 135 -11.20 -9.53 -1.97
N GLY A 136 -10.24 -9.09 -2.73
CA GLY A 136 -9.49 -9.94 -3.66
C GLY A 136 -8.02 -10.06 -3.29
N PRO A 137 -7.32 -11.09 -3.81
CA PRO A 137 -5.88 -11.19 -3.64
C PRO A 137 -5.19 -10.00 -4.28
N ILE A 138 -4.10 -9.56 -3.67
CA ILE A 138 -3.21 -8.57 -4.28
C ILE A 138 -2.46 -9.26 -5.42
N VAL A 139 -2.55 -8.65 -6.61
CA VAL A 139 -1.99 -9.25 -7.84
C VAL A 139 -0.99 -8.31 -8.54
N TYR A 140 -0.69 -7.18 -7.93
CA TYR A 140 0.24 -6.20 -8.48
C TYR A 140 0.97 -5.44 -7.39
N GLY A 141 2.27 -5.22 -7.56
CA GLY A 141 3.10 -4.47 -6.63
C GLY A 141 4.55 -4.39 -7.07
N ASN A 142 5.40 -3.88 -6.19
CA ASN A 142 6.84 -3.81 -6.41
C ASN A 142 7.44 -5.22 -6.38
N SER A 143 8.17 -5.60 -7.42
CA SER A 143 8.81 -6.91 -7.50
C SER A 143 10.15 -6.94 -6.78
N PHE A 144 10.85 -5.81 -6.73
CA PHE A 144 12.15 -5.65 -6.08
C PHE A 144 12.19 -4.30 -5.35
N ILE A 145 12.60 -4.34 -4.10
CA ILE A 145 12.77 -3.14 -3.27
C ILE A 145 14.16 -3.19 -2.67
N GLN A 146 14.89 -2.10 -2.79
CA GLN A 146 16.23 -1.95 -2.25
C GLN A 146 16.33 -0.67 -1.42
N LEU A 147 16.93 -0.79 -0.25
CA LEU A 147 17.34 0.32 0.60
C LEU A 147 18.85 0.48 0.49
N VAL A 148 19.30 1.69 0.25
CA VAL A 148 20.74 2.01 0.18
C VAL A 148 21.00 3.14 1.16
N ASP A 149 21.83 2.85 2.17
CA ASP A 149 22.36 3.85 3.10
C ASP A 149 23.79 4.17 2.69
N VAL A 150 24.04 5.42 2.28
CA VAL A 150 25.35 5.89 1.84
C VAL A 150 26.11 6.40 3.05
N THR A 151 27.03 5.59 3.56
CA THR A 151 27.86 5.93 4.72
C THR A 151 29.30 6.26 4.32
N PRO A 152 30.09 6.93 5.19
CA PRO A 152 31.52 7.19 4.93
C PRO A 152 32.33 5.92 4.70
N GLU A 153 31.91 4.79 5.27
CA GLU A 153 32.59 3.48 5.15
C GLU A 153 32.16 2.72 3.89
N GLY A 154 31.21 3.25 3.13
CA GLY A 154 30.63 2.63 1.95
C GLY A 154 29.13 2.39 2.08
N PRO A 155 28.47 1.98 1.00
CA PRO A 155 27.03 1.74 1.02
C PRO A 155 26.67 0.50 1.85
N LYS A 156 25.63 0.63 2.68
CA LYS A 156 24.96 -0.49 3.35
C LYS A 156 23.64 -0.73 2.66
N THR A 157 23.42 -1.94 2.20
CA THR A 157 22.27 -2.22 1.34
C THR A 157 21.44 -3.37 1.87
N LYS A 158 20.12 -3.20 1.75
CA LYS A 158 19.14 -4.23 2.05
C LYS A 158 18.15 -4.37 0.92
N PHE A 159 17.58 -5.54 0.74
CA PHE A 159 16.59 -5.77 -0.31
C PHE A 159 15.54 -6.79 0.12
N VAL A 160 14.45 -6.81 -0.62
CA VAL A 160 13.46 -7.87 -0.60
C VAL A 160 12.79 -7.96 -1.98
N MET A 161 12.48 -9.17 -2.39
CA MET A 161 11.76 -9.47 -3.63
C MET A 161 10.39 -10.03 -3.28
N ALA A 162 9.34 -9.19 -3.35
CA ALA A 162 8.00 -9.58 -2.91
C ALA A 162 7.48 -10.86 -3.60
N TYR A 163 7.83 -11.06 -4.88
CA TYR A 163 7.44 -12.26 -5.66
C TYR A 163 8.49 -13.36 -5.67
N SER A 164 9.57 -13.22 -4.87
CA SER A 164 10.70 -14.14 -4.83
C SER A 164 11.39 -14.32 -6.19
N GLN A 165 12.17 -15.37 -6.38
CA GLN A 165 12.98 -15.55 -7.61
C GLN A 165 12.56 -16.75 -8.46
N GLY A 166 11.73 -17.62 -7.93
CA GLY A 166 11.33 -18.85 -8.61
C GLY A 166 9.95 -18.73 -9.25
N THR A 167 9.79 -19.27 -10.45
CA THR A 167 8.49 -19.53 -11.08
C THR A 167 8.17 -21.03 -11.15
N ASP A 168 9.13 -21.87 -10.79
CA ASP A 168 8.96 -23.30 -10.70
C ASP A 168 8.20 -23.63 -9.40
N PRO A 169 7.05 -24.33 -9.49
CA PRO A 169 6.26 -24.72 -8.31
C PRO A 169 7.05 -25.58 -7.31
N ASP A 170 8.04 -26.33 -7.77
CA ASP A 170 8.86 -27.20 -6.92
C ASP A 170 10.08 -26.47 -6.31
N SER A 171 10.29 -25.20 -6.67
CA SER A 171 11.40 -24.40 -6.13
C SER A 171 11.14 -23.97 -4.68
N ALA A 172 12.13 -24.16 -3.81
CA ALA A 172 12.12 -23.60 -2.47
C ALA A 172 12.10 -22.06 -2.46
N HIS A 173 12.41 -21.44 -3.60
CA HIS A 173 12.47 -19.97 -3.77
C HIS A 173 11.24 -19.40 -4.48
N LEU A 174 10.16 -20.18 -4.61
CA LEU A 174 8.93 -19.71 -5.27
C LEU A 174 8.30 -18.52 -4.51
N ASN A 175 8.28 -18.59 -3.17
CA ASN A 175 7.57 -17.60 -2.34
C ASN A 175 8.31 -17.30 -1.02
N ASP A 176 9.60 -17.62 -0.93
CA ASP A 176 10.36 -17.54 0.32
C ASP A 176 10.55 -16.13 0.87
N GLN A 177 10.51 -15.12 0.01
CA GLN A 177 10.66 -13.72 0.41
C GLN A 177 9.33 -12.97 0.64
N PHE A 178 8.19 -13.56 0.27
CA PHE A 178 6.90 -12.92 0.50
C PHE A 178 6.58 -12.72 2.00
N PRO A 179 6.85 -13.69 2.89
CA PRO A 179 6.73 -13.49 4.33
C PRO A 179 7.64 -12.37 4.86
N LEU A 180 8.87 -12.29 4.38
CA LEU A 180 9.80 -11.22 4.74
C LEU A 180 9.22 -9.86 4.36
N TYR A 181 8.72 -9.74 3.14
CA TYR A 181 8.06 -8.54 2.66
C TYR A 181 6.85 -8.14 3.52
N ALA A 182 5.99 -9.11 3.84
CA ALA A 182 4.80 -8.88 4.66
C ALA A 182 5.13 -8.41 6.08
N ASN A 183 6.23 -8.94 6.66
CA ASN A 183 6.69 -8.60 8.00
C ASN A 183 7.64 -7.38 8.04
N ASN A 184 7.89 -6.73 6.89
CA ASN A 184 8.87 -5.66 6.78
C ASN A 184 10.29 -6.11 7.19
N GLU A 185 10.64 -7.34 6.87
CA GLU A 185 11.96 -7.92 7.06
C GLU A 185 12.78 -7.82 5.77
N TRP A 186 14.10 -7.72 5.94
CA TRP A 186 14.99 -7.41 4.83
C TRP A 186 16.19 -8.33 4.82
N LEU A 187 16.65 -8.71 3.64
CA LEU A 187 17.90 -9.39 3.43
C LEU A 187 19.03 -8.38 3.24
N ASP A 188 20.21 -8.67 3.76
CA ASP A 188 21.40 -7.88 3.48
C ASP A 188 21.89 -8.16 2.06
N LEU A 189 22.23 -7.10 1.33
CA LEU A 189 22.79 -7.19 0.00
C LEU A 189 24.28 -6.79 0.08
N PRO A 190 25.23 -7.74 0.01
CA PRO A 190 26.64 -7.44 0.08
C PRO A 190 27.07 -6.59 -1.11
N PHE A 191 27.89 -5.56 -0.88
CA PHE A 191 28.36 -4.62 -1.88
C PHE A 191 29.83 -4.80 -2.23
N SER A 192 30.70 -4.91 -1.23
CA SER A 192 32.14 -5.05 -1.46
C SER A 192 32.51 -6.50 -1.80
N GLU A 193 33.63 -6.70 -2.49
CA GLU A 193 34.15 -8.03 -2.78
C GLU A 193 34.36 -8.86 -1.51
N ALA A 194 34.82 -8.22 -0.44
CA ALA A 194 34.99 -8.87 0.86
C ALA A 194 33.64 -9.35 1.43
N GLU A 195 32.60 -8.53 1.38
CA GLU A 195 31.26 -8.91 1.83
C GLU A 195 30.66 -10.00 0.95
N ILE A 196 30.83 -9.92 -0.38
CA ILE A 196 30.34 -10.91 -1.33
C ILE A 196 30.99 -12.27 -1.07
N THR A 197 32.30 -12.30 -0.89
CA THR A 197 33.05 -13.55 -0.66
C THR A 197 32.76 -14.15 0.73
N ALA A 198 32.43 -13.32 1.71
CA ALA A 198 32.02 -13.75 3.04
C ALA A 198 30.55 -14.15 3.15
N ALA A 199 29.74 -13.87 2.14
CA ALA A 199 28.31 -14.13 2.18
C ALA A 199 28.00 -15.63 2.27
N PRO A 200 26.98 -16.03 3.08
CA PRO A 200 26.55 -17.42 3.15
C PRO A 200 26.18 -17.96 1.76
N GLY A 201 26.71 -19.13 1.42
CA GLY A 201 26.41 -19.76 0.12
C GLY A 201 27.24 -19.25 -1.06
N TYR A 202 28.20 -18.32 -0.85
CA TYR A 202 29.12 -17.89 -1.91
C TYR A 202 29.80 -19.08 -2.58
N LYS A 203 29.80 -19.07 -3.90
CA LYS A 203 30.48 -20.11 -4.72
C LYS A 203 31.19 -19.45 -5.88
N THR A 204 32.41 -19.91 -6.17
CA THR A 204 33.14 -19.52 -7.38
C THR A 204 32.93 -20.56 -8.47
N LEU A 205 32.45 -20.11 -9.64
CA LEU A 205 32.40 -20.92 -10.85
C LEU A 205 33.50 -20.48 -11.80
N ARG A 206 34.36 -21.41 -12.20
CA ARG A 206 35.34 -21.17 -13.27
C ARG A 206 34.78 -21.74 -14.56
N ILE A 207 34.65 -20.89 -15.57
CA ILE A 207 34.28 -21.29 -16.91
C ILE A 207 35.60 -21.33 -17.72
N SER A 208 35.95 -22.49 -18.27
CA SER A 208 37.07 -22.67 -19.23
C SER A 208 36.48 -22.83 -20.63
N GLU A 209 37.07 -22.17 -21.62
CA GLU A 209 36.80 -22.39 -23.04
C GLU A 209 37.23 -23.78 -23.47
#